data_e6752f6947ecfc5d7bdfae538db7b49f
#
_entry.id   e6752f6947ecfc5d7bdfae538db7b49f
#
_cell.length_a   1.000
_cell.length_b   1.000
_cell.length_c   1.000
_cell.angle_alpha   90.00
_cell.angle_beta   90.00
_cell.angle_gamma   90.00
#
_symmetry.space_group_name_H-M   'P 1'
#
loop_
_entity.id
_entity.type
_entity.pdbx_description
1 polymer ?
#
loop_
_entity_poly.entity_id
_entity_poly.type
_entity_poly.pdbx_seq_one_letter_code
_entity_poly.pdbx_strand_id
1 'polypeptide(L)'
;RVYPQGIAPLDAGVLGELKEAKTPFEQAWDAWDRDNDASLDAYRAARDAWVDLVIGRVFGWGTHHVKDAPVEVVSPNGRVTVHSTGAFRRNQTTAALTWVIDPVRSMHDLLDDGWATSPIDRMEIMLHAAGVPIGIVTDGRWWAIVSAPPKTMVASGVVDSQTWVEESDTRDAFAALLSPIRLAGGKDPDRLPAMFVDSVAAAEEITESLGSQVRRAVE
;
A
#
# COMPACT_ATOMS: atom_id res chain seq x y z
N ARG A 1 -23.23 7.78 -0.29
CA ARG A 1 -22.05 6.88 -0.51
C ARG A 1 -21.92 6.70 -2.01
N VAL A 2 -20.90 7.30 -2.60
CA VAL A 2 -20.59 7.06 -4.01
C VAL A 2 -19.59 5.90 -4.01
N TYR A 3 -20.09 4.69 -4.29
CA TYR A 3 -19.19 3.61 -4.66
C TYR A 3 -18.60 3.96 -6.03
N PRO A 4 -17.28 3.84 -6.25
CA PRO A 4 -16.74 3.95 -7.59
C PRO A 4 -17.45 2.93 -8.47
N GLN A 5 -18.07 3.39 -9.55
CA GLN A 5 -18.75 2.51 -10.50
C GLN A 5 -17.73 1.48 -11.00
N GLY A 6 -18.06 0.20 -10.90
CA GLY A 6 -17.23 -0.90 -11.40
C GLY A 6 -16.38 -1.64 -10.33
N ILE A 7 -16.67 -1.49 -9.03
CA ILE A 7 -16.13 -2.41 -8.02
C ILE A 7 -16.96 -3.70 -8.10
N ALA A 8 -16.32 -4.77 -8.58
CA ALA A 8 -16.90 -6.11 -8.51
C ALA A 8 -16.57 -6.71 -7.12
N PRO A 9 -17.52 -7.41 -6.48
CA PRO A 9 -17.23 -8.15 -5.26
C PRO A 9 -16.16 -9.22 -5.53
N LEU A 10 -15.38 -9.54 -4.51
CA LEU A 10 -14.38 -10.59 -4.60
C LEU A 10 -15.04 -11.94 -4.94
N ASP A 11 -14.41 -12.72 -5.81
CA ASP A 11 -14.87 -14.07 -6.16
C ASP A 11 -15.03 -14.94 -4.91
N ALA A 12 -16.09 -15.74 -4.86
CA ALA A 12 -16.43 -16.56 -3.70
C ALA A 12 -15.32 -17.58 -3.34
N GLY A 13 -14.62 -18.10 -4.34
CA GLY A 13 -13.49 -19.03 -4.13
C GLY A 13 -12.31 -18.28 -3.49
N VAL A 14 -11.98 -17.10 -4.00
CA VAL A 14 -10.92 -16.26 -3.44
C VAL A 14 -11.27 -15.80 -2.01
N LEU A 15 -12.54 -15.49 -1.75
CA LEU A 15 -13.00 -15.17 -0.39
C LEU A 15 -12.86 -16.37 0.55
N GLY A 16 -13.10 -17.60 0.06
CA GLY A 16 -12.85 -18.83 0.80
C GLY A 16 -11.38 -18.98 1.20
N GLU A 17 -10.47 -18.86 0.22
CA GLU A 17 -9.02 -18.89 0.44
C GLU A 17 -8.57 -17.82 1.47
N LEU A 18 -9.12 -16.60 1.37
CA LEU A 18 -8.81 -15.51 2.28
C LEU A 18 -9.25 -15.81 3.73
N LYS A 19 -10.45 -16.40 3.90
CA LYS A 19 -10.95 -16.83 5.21
C LYS A 19 -10.08 -17.91 5.84
N GLU A 20 -9.66 -18.89 5.05
CA GLU A 20 -8.79 -19.97 5.53
C GLU A 20 -7.40 -19.46 5.93
N ALA A 21 -6.84 -18.51 5.18
CA ALA A 21 -5.53 -17.94 5.45
C ALA A 21 -5.53 -16.93 6.61
N LYS A 22 -6.69 -16.32 6.94
CA LYS A 22 -6.81 -15.30 7.98
C LYS A 22 -6.39 -15.82 9.36
N THR A 23 -6.93 -16.95 9.78
CA THR A 23 -6.70 -17.48 11.14
C THR A 23 -5.23 -17.74 11.44
N PRO A 24 -4.44 -18.46 10.60
CA PRO A 24 -3.03 -18.66 10.89
C PRO A 24 -2.22 -17.34 10.84
N PHE A 25 -2.62 -16.40 9.99
CA PHE A 25 -1.98 -15.09 9.94
C PHE A 25 -2.24 -14.28 11.22
N GLU A 26 -3.49 -14.20 11.69
CA GLU A 26 -3.84 -13.51 12.94
C GLU A 26 -3.16 -14.13 14.15
N GLN A 27 -3.11 -15.46 14.23
CA GLN A 27 -2.40 -16.16 15.31
C GLN A 27 -0.91 -15.81 15.35
N ALA A 28 -0.28 -15.70 14.17
CA ALA A 28 1.12 -15.33 14.07
C ALA A 28 1.34 -13.85 14.46
N TRP A 29 0.42 -12.96 14.08
CA TRP A 29 0.43 -11.56 14.52
C TRP A 29 0.31 -11.45 16.04
N ASP A 30 -0.69 -12.11 16.64
CA ASP A 30 -0.93 -12.08 18.08
C ASP A 30 0.23 -12.68 18.89
N ALA A 31 0.92 -13.67 18.32
CA ALA A 31 2.11 -14.24 18.94
C ALA A 31 3.28 -13.26 18.93
N TRP A 32 3.51 -12.59 17.79
CA TRP A 32 4.53 -11.55 17.68
C TRP A 32 4.21 -10.34 18.58
N ASP A 33 2.96 -9.88 18.62
CA ASP A 33 2.57 -8.71 19.43
C ASP A 33 2.77 -8.93 20.94
N ARG A 34 2.72 -10.20 21.37
CA ARG A 34 3.00 -10.60 22.77
C ARG A 34 4.49 -10.78 23.05
N ASP A 35 5.24 -11.29 22.09
CA ASP A 35 6.67 -11.61 22.22
C ASP A 35 7.37 -11.41 20.87
N ASN A 36 7.84 -10.18 20.65
CA ASN A 36 8.34 -9.70 19.36
C ASN A 36 9.48 -10.57 18.80
N ASP A 37 10.45 -10.95 19.62
CA ASP A 37 11.66 -11.63 19.15
C ASP A 37 11.44 -13.12 18.91
N ALA A 38 10.79 -13.82 19.83
CA ALA A 38 10.60 -15.27 19.75
C ALA A 38 9.67 -15.72 18.62
N SER A 39 8.82 -14.82 18.11
CA SER A 39 7.76 -15.14 17.13
C SER A 39 8.02 -14.59 15.74
N LEU A 40 9.11 -13.85 15.51
CA LEU A 40 9.32 -13.09 14.30
C LEU A 40 9.45 -13.98 13.04
N ASP A 41 10.18 -15.09 13.10
CA ASP A 41 10.33 -15.97 11.94
C ASP A 41 9.04 -16.70 11.58
N ALA A 42 8.26 -17.11 12.59
CA ALA A 42 6.93 -17.69 12.37
C ALA A 42 5.98 -16.66 11.76
N TYR A 43 6.05 -15.40 12.24
CA TYR A 43 5.28 -14.31 11.64
C TYR A 43 5.65 -14.08 10.18
N ARG A 44 6.94 -13.98 9.86
CA ARG A 44 7.42 -13.79 8.47
C ARG A 44 6.87 -14.85 7.52
N ALA A 45 6.89 -16.12 7.93
CA ALA A 45 6.35 -17.21 7.11
C ALA A 45 4.83 -17.07 6.87
N ALA A 46 4.06 -16.75 7.91
CA ALA A 46 2.62 -16.54 7.80
C ALA A 46 2.30 -15.28 6.97
N ARG A 47 3.03 -14.19 7.19
CA ARG A 47 2.95 -12.94 6.43
C ARG A 47 3.19 -13.18 4.94
N ASP A 48 4.25 -13.89 4.58
CA ASP A 48 4.61 -14.11 3.18
C ASP A 48 3.53 -14.91 2.44
N ALA A 49 2.96 -15.93 3.08
CA ALA A 49 1.84 -16.69 2.53
C ALA A 49 0.57 -15.81 2.38
N TRP A 50 0.27 -14.98 3.37
CA TRP A 50 -0.86 -14.04 3.33
C TRP A 50 -0.68 -12.97 2.25
N VAL A 51 0.48 -12.35 2.17
CA VAL A 51 0.81 -11.31 1.17
C VAL A 51 0.76 -11.88 -0.26
N ASP A 52 1.28 -13.09 -0.47
CA ASP A 52 1.23 -13.77 -1.78
C ASP A 52 -0.22 -14.05 -2.22
N LEU A 53 -1.07 -14.49 -1.29
CA LEU A 53 -2.50 -14.68 -1.55
C LEU A 53 -3.18 -13.36 -1.91
N VAL A 54 -2.96 -12.32 -1.11
CA VAL A 54 -3.59 -11.01 -1.31
C VAL A 54 -3.14 -10.40 -2.64
N ILE A 55 -1.85 -10.33 -2.90
CA ILE A 55 -1.33 -9.75 -4.15
C ILE A 55 -1.76 -10.59 -5.35
N GLY A 56 -1.64 -11.92 -5.26
CA GLY A 56 -1.90 -12.80 -6.39
C GLY A 56 -3.38 -12.96 -6.73
N ARG A 57 -4.21 -13.11 -5.71
CA ARG A 57 -5.63 -13.48 -5.87
C ARG A 57 -6.59 -12.33 -5.61
N VAL A 58 -6.39 -11.57 -4.53
CA VAL A 58 -7.30 -10.47 -4.16
C VAL A 58 -7.09 -9.27 -5.08
N PHE A 59 -5.85 -8.86 -5.30
CA PHE A 59 -5.53 -7.76 -6.22
C PHE A 59 -5.42 -8.21 -7.69
N GLY A 60 -5.29 -9.53 -7.94
CA GLY A 60 -5.30 -10.10 -9.28
C GLY A 60 -3.99 -9.94 -10.06
N TRP A 61 -2.85 -9.74 -9.37
CA TRP A 61 -1.56 -9.56 -10.05
C TRP A 61 -0.89 -10.87 -10.45
N GLY A 62 -1.08 -11.98 -9.72
CA GLY A 62 -0.54 -13.29 -10.05
C GLY A 62 0.90 -13.23 -10.54
N THR A 63 1.16 -13.72 -11.76
CA THR A 63 2.49 -13.74 -12.38
C THR A 63 3.03 -12.36 -12.78
N HIS A 64 2.23 -11.30 -12.68
CA HIS A 64 2.66 -9.93 -12.96
C HIS A 64 3.26 -9.22 -11.73
N HIS A 65 3.25 -9.86 -10.57
CA HIS A 65 4.03 -9.44 -9.41
C HIS A 65 5.43 -10.07 -9.53
N VAL A 66 6.42 -9.23 -9.83
CA VAL A 66 7.83 -9.66 -10.00
C VAL A 66 8.56 -9.40 -8.71
N LYS A 67 9.01 -10.48 -8.04
CA LYS A 67 9.72 -10.40 -6.74
C LYS A 67 11.19 -9.96 -6.89
N ASP A 68 11.81 -10.12 -8.06
CA ASP A 68 13.21 -9.78 -8.31
C ASP A 68 13.34 -8.45 -9.10
N ALA A 69 12.86 -7.37 -8.53
CA ALA A 69 12.97 -6.04 -9.12
C ALA A 69 13.44 -5.02 -8.07
N PRO A 70 14.62 -5.22 -7.44
CA PRO A 70 15.05 -4.41 -6.33
C PRO A 70 15.33 -2.97 -6.78
N VAL A 71 14.68 -2.02 -6.11
CA VAL A 71 15.10 -0.64 -6.05
C VAL A 71 15.77 -0.46 -4.70
N GLU A 72 17.04 -0.09 -4.75
CA GLU A 72 17.86 0.11 -3.56
C GLU A 72 17.89 1.58 -3.19
N VAL A 73 17.74 1.88 -1.91
CA VAL A 73 17.97 3.20 -1.35
C VAL A 73 18.78 3.08 -0.06
N VAL A 74 19.65 4.07 0.15
CA VAL A 74 20.57 4.09 1.28
C VAL A 74 20.26 5.30 2.15
N SER A 75 20.30 5.11 3.47
CA SER A 75 20.13 6.20 4.42
C SER A 75 21.18 7.30 4.22
N PRO A 76 20.90 8.57 4.58
CA PRO A 76 21.84 9.67 4.41
C PRO A 76 23.20 9.46 5.10
N ASN A 77 23.24 8.66 6.17
CA ASN A 77 24.48 8.33 6.88
C ASN A 77 25.18 7.04 6.34
N GLY A 78 24.63 6.42 5.28
CA GLY A 78 25.19 5.23 4.63
C GLY A 78 25.11 3.93 5.47
N ARG A 79 24.37 3.91 6.59
CA ARG A 79 24.35 2.77 7.52
C ARG A 79 23.22 1.78 7.28
N VAL A 80 22.14 2.25 6.70
CA VAL A 80 20.94 1.44 6.44
C VAL A 80 20.69 1.42 4.94
N THR A 81 20.54 0.23 4.39
CA THR A 81 20.16 0.01 3.00
C THR A 81 18.84 -0.77 2.99
N VAL A 82 17.87 -0.28 2.23
CA VAL A 82 16.59 -0.96 2.05
C VAL A 82 16.35 -1.23 0.57
N HIS A 83 15.64 -2.31 0.30
CA HIS A 83 15.32 -2.75 -1.06
C HIS A 83 13.81 -2.96 -1.18
N SER A 84 13.23 -2.57 -2.32
CA SER A 84 11.88 -3.06 -2.64
C SER A 84 11.90 -4.58 -2.72
N THR A 85 10.81 -5.23 -2.26
CA THR A 85 10.68 -6.70 -2.31
C THR A 85 10.08 -7.17 -3.63
N GLY A 86 9.57 -6.26 -4.46
CA GLY A 86 9.03 -6.58 -5.77
C GLY A 86 8.40 -5.37 -6.46
N ALA A 87 7.77 -5.66 -7.58
CA ALA A 87 7.07 -4.66 -8.38
C ALA A 87 5.89 -5.26 -9.13
N PHE A 88 4.85 -4.47 -9.33
CA PHE A 88 3.77 -4.78 -10.26
C PHE A 88 4.19 -4.37 -11.67
N ARG A 89 4.32 -5.34 -12.57
CA ARG A 89 4.77 -5.10 -13.94
C ARG A 89 3.74 -5.55 -14.97
N ARG A 90 3.55 -4.73 -15.99
CA ARG A 90 2.77 -5.07 -17.18
C ARG A 90 3.46 -4.51 -18.43
N ASN A 91 3.61 -5.34 -19.46
CA ASN A 91 4.25 -4.93 -20.71
C ASN A 91 5.60 -4.20 -20.53
N GLN A 92 6.46 -4.74 -19.65
CA GLN A 92 7.78 -4.18 -19.26
C GLN A 92 7.72 -2.85 -18.49
N THR A 93 6.54 -2.30 -18.22
CA THR A 93 6.38 -1.10 -17.41
C THR A 93 6.14 -1.47 -15.95
N THR A 94 6.87 -0.83 -15.05
CA THR A 94 6.62 -0.91 -13.61
C THR A 94 5.47 0.04 -13.26
N ALA A 95 4.36 -0.52 -12.80
CA ALA A 95 3.17 0.23 -12.41
C ALA A 95 3.22 0.67 -10.95
N ALA A 96 3.79 -0.16 -10.07
CA ALA A 96 4.01 0.14 -8.67
C ALA A 96 5.18 -0.67 -8.11
N LEU A 97 5.83 -0.16 -7.06
CA LEU A 97 6.76 -0.92 -6.23
C LEU A 97 6.02 -1.60 -5.09
N THR A 98 6.54 -2.73 -4.62
CA THR A 98 6.08 -3.40 -3.39
C THR A 98 7.23 -3.55 -2.41
N TRP A 99 6.93 -3.30 -1.14
CA TRP A 99 7.89 -3.50 -0.05
C TRP A 99 7.21 -4.20 1.12
N VAL A 100 7.59 -5.45 1.35
CA VAL A 100 7.12 -6.27 2.47
C VAL A 100 8.12 -6.11 3.61
N ILE A 101 7.64 -5.67 4.76
CA ILE A 101 8.47 -5.34 5.92
C ILE A 101 8.18 -6.26 7.10
N ASP A 102 9.06 -6.24 8.09
CA ASP A 102 8.79 -6.83 9.39
C ASP A 102 7.62 -6.10 10.08
N PRO A 103 6.93 -6.76 11.01
CA PRO A 103 5.71 -6.22 11.59
C PRO A 103 5.97 -4.92 12.35
N VAL A 104 5.06 -3.97 12.18
CA VAL A 104 5.09 -2.65 12.80
C VAL A 104 3.78 -2.35 13.51
N ARG A 105 3.79 -1.49 14.53
CA ARG A 105 2.55 -1.07 15.18
C ARG A 105 1.78 -0.05 14.34
N SER A 106 2.51 0.76 13.57
CA SER A 106 1.92 1.72 12.63
C SER A 106 2.88 1.96 11.45
N MET A 107 2.32 2.16 10.26
CA MET A 107 3.08 2.54 9.06
C MET A 107 3.66 3.95 9.12
N HIS A 108 3.26 4.75 10.10
CA HIS A 108 3.75 6.10 10.36
C HIS A 108 4.83 6.16 11.45
N ASP A 109 5.06 5.07 12.19
CA ASP A 109 6.08 5.03 13.22
C ASP A 109 7.48 4.98 12.60
N LEU A 110 8.44 5.64 13.25
CA LEU A 110 9.84 5.58 12.87
C LEU A 110 10.40 4.18 13.15
N LEU A 111 11.12 3.62 12.19
CA LEU A 111 11.79 2.33 12.39
C LEU A 111 13.05 2.51 13.24
N ASP A 112 13.27 1.59 14.17
CA ASP A 112 14.41 1.60 15.09
C ASP A 112 15.61 0.81 14.51
N ASP A 113 16.14 1.30 13.39
CA ASP A 113 17.28 0.68 12.70
C ASP A 113 18.42 1.66 12.38
N GLY A 114 18.35 2.87 12.98
CA GLY A 114 19.35 3.94 12.76
C GLY A 114 19.08 4.83 11.53
N TRP A 115 17.97 4.62 10.85
CA TRP A 115 17.41 5.56 9.87
C TRP A 115 16.02 5.98 10.33
N ALA A 116 15.95 7.08 11.07
CA ALA A 116 14.74 7.57 11.71
C ALA A 116 13.69 8.07 10.68
N THR A 117 13.12 7.15 9.94
CA THR A 117 12.05 7.36 8.94
C THR A 117 11.01 6.26 9.06
N SER A 118 9.77 6.58 8.71
CA SER A 118 8.68 5.60 8.69
C SER A 118 8.74 4.70 7.44
N PRO A 119 8.02 3.57 7.42
CA PRO A 119 7.86 2.76 6.21
C PRO A 119 7.32 3.56 5.02
N ILE A 120 6.39 4.48 5.24
CA ILE A 120 5.82 5.36 4.21
C ILE A 120 6.88 6.28 3.63
N ASP A 121 7.69 6.95 4.48
CA ASP A 121 8.75 7.84 4.02
C ASP A 121 9.81 7.10 3.21
N ARG A 122 10.16 5.88 3.60
CA ARG A 122 11.13 5.06 2.84
C ARG A 122 10.58 4.63 1.49
N MET A 123 9.30 4.29 1.42
CA MET A 123 8.65 3.99 0.15
C MET A 123 8.67 5.23 -0.76
N GLU A 124 8.38 6.42 -0.25
CA GLU A 124 8.50 7.67 -1.01
C GLU A 124 9.89 7.83 -1.62
N ILE A 125 10.95 7.63 -0.82
CA ILE A 125 12.34 7.72 -1.29
C ILE A 125 12.61 6.68 -2.41
N MET A 126 12.13 5.43 -2.25
CA MET A 126 12.25 4.41 -3.29
C MET A 126 11.50 4.77 -4.57
N LEU A 127 10.31 5.35 -4.45
CA LEU A 127 9.50 5.79 -5.59
C LEU A 127 10.21 6.89 -6.38
N HIS A 128 10.78 7.88 -5.69
CA HIS A 128 11.55 8.94 -6.32
C HIS A 128 12.82 8.39 -7.00
N ALA A 129 13.54 7.48 -6.37
CA ALA A 129 14.73 6.84 -6.95
C ALA A 129 14.40 6.02 -8.20
N ALA A 130 13.26 5.35 -8.22
CA ALA A 130 12.82 4.52 -9.34
C ALA A 130 12.07 5.27 -10.45
N GLY A 131 11.61 6.49 -10.19
CA GLY A 131 10.71 7.22 -11.09
C GLY A 131 9.33 6.55 -11.24
N VAL A 132 8.86 5.83 -10.21
CA VAL A 132 7.57 5.13 -10.18
C VAL A 132 6.61 5.89 -9.27
N PRO A 133 5.37 6.21 -9.69
CA PRO A 133 4.50 7.11 -8.93
C PRO A 133 3.79 6.44 -7.75
N ILE A 134 3.65 5.11 -7.74
CA ILE A 134 2.88 4.36 -6.73
C ILE A 134 3.74 3.31 -6.06
N GLY A 135 3.60 3.19 -4.74
CA GLY A 135 4.18 2.11 -3.95
C GLY A 135 3.18 1.49 -2.98
N ILE A 136 3.42 0.25 -2.66
CA ILE A 136 2.69 -0.50 -1.64
C ILE A 136 3.66 -0.98 -0.59
N VAL A 137 3.42 -0.59 0.67
CA VAL A 137 4.16 -1.11 1.83
C VAL A 137 3.23 -1.96 2.65
N THR A 138 3.69 -3.11 3.08
CA THR A 138 2.90 -3.98 3.96
C THR A 138 3.79 -4.79 4.88
N ASP A 139 3.31 -5.00 6.09
CA ASP A 139 3.81 -6.00 7.03
C ASP A 139 2.89 -7.24 7.07
N GLY A 140 1.90 -7.30 6.17
CA GLY A 140 0.85 -8.30 6.11
C GLY A 140 -0.46 -7.83 6.75
N ARG A 141 -0.42 -7.17 7.90
CA ARG A 141 -1.60 -6.56 8.55
C ARG A 141 -1.90 -5.18 7.99
N TRP A 142 -0.96 -4.28 8.09
CA TRP A 142 -1.09 -2.92 7.58
C TRP A 142 -0.72 -2.88 6.10
N TRP A 143 -1.56 -2.28 5.29
CA TRP A 143 -1.32 -2.05 3.88
C TRP A 143 -1.39 -0.56 3.60
N ALA A 144 -0.25 0.01 3.21
CA ALA A 144 -0.15 1.41 2.84
C ALA A 144 0.00 1.55 1.32
N ILE A 145 -0.83 2.37 0.69
CA ILE A 145 -0.59 2.89 -0.65
C ILE A 145 0.12 4.23 -0.48
N VAL A 146 1.23 4.41 -1.18
CA VAL A 146 1.99 5.67 -1.22
C VAL A 146 1.98 6.17 -2.66
N SER A 147 1.57 7.41 -2.85
CA SER A 147 1.60 8.12 -4.13
C SER A 147 2.60 9.25 -4.04
N ALA A 148 3.67 9.17 -4.83
CA ALA A 148 4.75 10.17 -4.87
C ALA A 148 5.09 10.54 -6.33
N PRO A 149 4.15 11.11 -7.09
CA PRO A 149 4.43 11.56 -8.44
C PRO A 149 5.36 12.78 -8.43
N PRO A 150 6.21 12.94 -9.45
CA PRO A 150 7.16 14.06 -9.50
C PRO A 150 6.46 15.43 -9.42
N LYS A 151 6.97 16.32 -8.56
CA LYS A 151 6.50 17.72 -8.39
C LYS A 151 5.08 17.86 -7.82
N THR A 152 4.55 16.84 -7.20
CA THR A 152 3.24 16.90 -6.51
C THR A 152 3.41 16.52 -5.04
N MET A 153 2.39 16.84 -4.24
CA MET A 153 2.36 16.37 -2.85
C MET A 153 2.31 14.84 -2.78
N VAL A 154 3.05 14.31 -1.82
CA VAL A 154 2.96 12.89 -1.45
C VAL A 154 1.66 12.65 -0.70
N ALA A 155 0.97 11.58 -1.06
CA ALA A 155 -0.22 11.14 -0.37
C ALA A 155 -0.09 9.67 0.01
N SER A 156 -0.66 9.29 1.14
CA SER A 156 -0.72 7.91 1.57
C SER A 156 -2.07 7.55 2.18
N GLY A 157 -2.44 6.29 2.07
CA GLY A 157 -3.61 5.73 2.74
C GLY A 157 -3.25 4.37 3.31
N VAL A 158 -3.68 4.11 4.55
CA VAL A 158 -3.38 2.87 5.28
C VAL A 158 -4.67 2.15 5.63
N VAL A 159 -4.70 0.83 5.43
CA VAL A 159 -5.81 -0.04 5.80
C VAL A 159 -5.33 -1.24 6.63
N ASP A 160 -6.20 -1.75 7.50
CA ASP A 160 -5.96 -2.96 8.28
C ASP A 160 -6.61 -4.17 7.58
N SER A 161 -5.81 -5.13 7.14
CA SER A 161 -6.30 -6.31 6.44
C SER A 161 -6.98 -7.34 7.36
N GLN A 162 -6.83 -7.23 8.66
CA GLN A 162 -7.51 -8.12 9.61
C GLN A 162 -9.03 -8.00 9.52
N THR A 163 -9.55 -6.82 9.11
CA THR A 163 -11.00 -6.61 8.96
C THR A 163 -11.55 -7.06 7.62
N TRP A 164 -10.71 -7.46 6.67
CA TRP A 164 -11.11 -7.68 5.26
C TRP A 164 -12.06 -8.86 5.02
N VAL A 165 -12.14 -9.81 5.91
CA VAL A 165 -13.11 -10.90 5.80
C VAL A 165 -14.52 -10.42 6.17
N GLU A 166 -14.63 -9.56 7.18
CA GLU A 166 -15.87 -9.03 7.72
C GLU A 166 -16.31 -7.75 6.99
N GLU A 167 -15.36 -6.88 6.66
CA GLU A 167 -15.62 -5.57 6.02
C GLU A 167 -15.36 -5.63 4.51
N SER A 168 -16.33 -6.17 3.77
CA SER A 168 -16.22 -6.32 2.32
C SER A 168 -15.99 -5.01 1.58
N ASP A 169 -16.62 -3.92 2.02
CA ASP A 169 -16.57 -2.64 1.32
C ASP A 169 -15.15 -2.06 1.28
N THR A 170 -14.44 -2.08 2.43
CA THR A 170 -13.05 -1.63 2.54
C THR A 170 -12.11 -2.49 1.70
N ARG A 171 -12.23 -3.82 1.82
CA ARG A 171 -11.45 -4.77 1.05
C ARG A 171 -11.64 -4.59 -0.44
N ASP A 172 -12.89 -4.58 -0.92
CA ASP A 172 -13.22 -4.57 -2.34
C ASP A 172 -12.81 -3.21 -2.97
N ALA A 173 -12.98 -2.10 -2.23
CA ALA A 173 -12.49 -0.79 -2.67
C ALA A 173 -10.95 -0.79 -2.78
N PHE A 174 -10.24 -1.30 -1.79
CA PHE A 174 -8.78 -1.35 -1.79
C PHE A 174 -8.25 -2.27 -2.90
N ALA A 175 -8.85 -3.45 -3.08
CA ALA A 175 -8.52 -4.37 -4.15
C ALA A 175 -8.77 -3.76 -5.54
N ALA A 176 -9.87 -3.02 -5.71
CA ALA A 176 -10.16 -2.34 -6.97
C ALA A 176 -9.12 -1.27 -7.31
N LEU A 177 -8.68 -0.46 -6.33
CA LEU A 177 -7.64 0.55 -6.51
C LEU A 177 -6.31 -0.07 -6.95
N LEU A 178 -5.93 -1.21 -6.37
CA LEU A 178 -4.67 -1.90 -6.64
C LEU A 178 -4.76 -2.91 -7.79
N SER A 179 -5.90 -3.05 -8.45
CA SER A 179 -6.08 -3.99 -9.56
C SER A 179 -5.20 -3.64 -10.77
N PRO A 180 -4.83 -4.64 -11.62
CA PRO A 180 -4.04 -4.40 -12.82
C PRO A 180 -4.66 -3.38 -13.78
N ILE A 181 -5.99 -3.28 -13.82
CA ILE A 181 -6.67 -2.32 -14.69
C ILE A 181 -6.49 -0.89 -14.21
N ARG A 182 -6.49 -0.66 -12.88
CA ARG A 182 -6.33 0.67 -12.29
C ARG A 182 -4.88 1.13 -12.21
N LEU A 183 -3.92 0.22 -12.07
CA LEU A 183 -2.52 0.58 -12.02
C LEU A 183 -1.84 0.62 -13.39
N ALA A 184 -2.18 -0.29 -14.30
CA ALA A 184 -1.46 -0.47 -15.55
C ALA A 184 -2.35 -0.59 -16.78
N GLY A 185 -3.67 -0.62 -16.62
CA GLY A 185 -4.66 -0.72 -17.72
C GLY A 185 -5.40 0.58 -17.94
N GLY A 186 -6.45 0.53 -18.77
CA GLY A 186 -7.36 1.65 -18.99
C GLY A 186 -6.72 2.87 -19.65
N LYS A 187 -7.46 3.98 -19.63
CA LYS A 187 -6.96 5.30 -20.04
C LYS A 187 -6.21 5.96 -18.90
N ASP A 188 -5.24 6.82 -19.19
CA ASP A 188 -4.42 7.49 -18.17
C ASP A 188 -5.23 8.21 -17.08
N PRO A 189 -6.32 8.94 -17.38
CA PRO A 189 -7.13 9.58 -16.33
C PRO A 189 -7.83 8.61 -15.37
N ASP A 190 -8.05 7.36 -15.80
CA ASP A 190 -8.73 6.35 -14.97
C ASP A 190 -7.75 5.56 -14.09
N ARG A 191 -6.45 5.83 -14.18
CA ARG A 191 -5.41 5.17 -13.40
C ARG A 191 -5.25 5.78 -12.02
N LEU A 192 -4.85 4.95 -11.07
CA LEU A 192 -4.65 5.35 -9.68
C LEU A 192 -3.75 6.60 -9.51
N PRO A 193 -2.61 6.76 -10.23
CA PRO A 193 -1.80 7.97 -10.12
C PRO A 193 -2.57 9.26 -10.47
N ALA A 194 -3.39 9.23 -11.53
CA ALA A 194 -4.20 10.38 -11.93
C ALA A 194 -5.29 10.69 -10.87
N MET A 195 -5.93 9.64 -10.34
CA MET A 195 -6.94 9.79 -9.28
C MET A 195 -6.36 10.45 -8.02
N PHE A 196 -5.11 10.13 -7.64
CA PHE A 196 -4.43 10.80 -6.52
C PHE A 196 -4.18 12.28 -6.82
N VAL A 197 -3.69 12.63 -8.01
CA VAL A 197 -3.46 14.01 -8.43
C VAL A 197 -4.77 14.80 -8.39
N ASP A 198 -5.84 14.26 -8.93
CA ASP A 198 -7.16 14.89 -8.93
C ASP A 198 -7.72 15.07 -7.51
N SER A 199 -7.50 14.09 -6.64
CA SER A 199 -7.92 14.14 -5.23
C SER A 199 -7.18 15.23 -4.45
N VAL A 200 -5.88 15.40 -4.67
CA VAL A 200 -5.09 16.47 -4.04
C VAL A 200 -5.55 17.84 -4.56
N ALA A 201 -5.73 17.99 -5.87
CA ALA A 201 -6.21 19.25 -6.46
C ALA A 201 -7.60 19.64 -5.92
N ALA A 202 -8.51 18.67 -5.79
CA ALA A 202 -9.83 18.92 -5.21
C ALA A 202 -9.76 19.34 -3.72
N ALA A 203 -8.84 18.76 -2.95
CA ALA A 203 -8.64 19.14 -1.55
C ALA A 203 -8.07 20.57 -1.41
N GLU A 204 -7.17 20.97 -2.29
CA GLU A 204 -6.61 22.32 -2.35
C GLU A 204 -7.71 23.35 -2.68
N GLU A 205 -8.56 23.08 -3.68
CA GLU A 205 -9.69 23.95 -4.06
C GLU A 205 -10.67 24.16 -2.90
N ILE A 206 -11.00 23.10 -2.17
CA ILE A 206 -11.85 23.19 -0.98
C ILE A 206 -11.19 24.06 0.09
N THR A 207 -9.90 23.90 0.32
CA THR A 207 -9.14 24.67 1.32
C THR A 207 -9.09 26.15 0.97
N GLU A 208 -8.87 26.51 -0.29
CA GLU A 208 -8.90 27.91 -0.77
C GLU A 208 -10.30 28.51 -0.65
N SER A 209 -11.32 27.76 -1.03
CA SER A 209 -12.73 28.18 -0.91
C SER A 209 -13.10 28.47 0.54
N LEU A 210 -12.76 27.56 1.47
CA LEU A 210 -12.99 27.77 2.91
C LEU A 210 -12.21 28.97 3.45
N GLY A 211 -10.94 29.13 3.06
CA GLY A 211 -10.11 30.26 3.45
C GLY A 211 -10.71 31.62 2.97
N SER A 212 -11.28 31.63 1.78
CA SER A 212 -11.94 32.83 1.24
C SER A 212 -13.25 33.13 1.96
N GLN A 213 -14.02 32.10 2.33
CA GLN A 213 -15.26 32.25 3.10
C GLN A 213 -15.01 32.78 4.51
N VAL A 214 -13.99 32.24 5.20
CA VAL A 214 -13.58 32.71 6.54
C VAL A 214 -13.14 34.17 6.49
N ARG A 215 -12.35 34.57 5.51
CA ARG A 215 -11.93 35.97 5.34
C ARG A 215 -13.14 36.93 5.20
N ARG A 216 -14.14 36.59 4.34
CA ARG A 216 -15.34 37.37 4.16
C ARG A 216 -16.23 37.44 5.40
N ALA A 217 -16.17 36.43 6.28
CA ALA A 217 -16.95 36.38 7.50
C ALA A 217 -16.31 37.22 8.64
N VAL A 218 -15.05 37.58 8.53
CA VAL A 218 -14.28 38.34 9.55
C VAL A 218 -14.16 39.85 9.17
N GLU A 219 -14.32 40.19 7.90
CA GLU A 219 -14.47 41.58 7.42
C GLU A 219 -15.90 42.11 7.62
#